data_6b81f4a890f89f5ddaf29eaa452f070e
#
_entry.id   6b81f4a890f89f5ddaf29eaa452f070e
#
_cell.length_a   1.000
_cell.length_b   1.000
_cell.length_c   1.000
_cell.angle_alpha   90.00
_cell.angle_beta   90.00
_cell.angle_gamma   90.00
#
_symmetry.space_group_name_H-M   'P 1'
#
loop_
_entity.id
_entity.type
_entity.pdbx_description
1 polymer ?
#
loop_
_entity_poly.entity_id
_entity_poly.type
_entity_poly.pdbx_seq_one_letter_code
_entity_poly.pdbx_strand_id
1 'polypeptide(L)'
;LGIQDIGQIDKIYTKELRQTIINACGCNLIFSVSDPETADFFSRKVGETEFFEADETQHMGPSIDGDRLNISQKKKIEKLVMPVEIMNLKDLECFVKIADFHVTKTKLKYKGYADITESFVIRDGLIL
;
A
#
# COMPACT_ATOMS: atom_id res chain seq x y z
N LEU A 1 14.10 -8.09 -0.59
CA LEU A 1 13.40 -8.38 -1.84
C LEU A 1 12.86 -7.07 -2.41
N GLY A 2 13.16 -6.77 -3.68
CA GLY A 2 12.62 -5.63 -4.43
C GLY A 2 11.83 -6.15 -5.63
N ILE A 3 10.62 -5.64 -5.81
CA ILE A 3 9.75 -5.99 -6.95
C ILE A 3 9.08 -4.72 -7.47
N GLN A 4 8.88 -4.64 -8.76
CA GLN A 4 8.15 -3.54 -9.39
C GLN A 4 6.68 -3.87 -9.60
N ASP A 5 6.37 -5.15 -9.81
CA ASP A 5 5.06 -5.66 -10.18
C ASP A 5 4.89 -7.08 -9.62
N ILE A 6 3.74 -7.37 -9.03
CA ILE A 6 3.43 -8.70 -8.50
C ILE A 6 3.39 -9.77 -9.59
N GLY A 7 3.02 -9.42 -10.81
CA GLY A 7 3.05 -10.32 -11.96
C GLY A 7 4.44 -10.84 -12.31
N GLN A 8 5.51 -10.14 -11.92
CA GLN A 8 6.88 -10.63 -12.10
C GLN A 8 7.14 -11.86 -11.22
N ILE A 9 6.60 -11.85 -9.99
CA ILE A 9 6.71 -13.01 -9.10
C ILE A 9 5.84 -14.15 -9.63
N ASP A 10 4.62 -13.86 -10.11
CA ASP A 10 3.68 -14.87 -10.60
C ASP A 10 4.20 -15.61 -11.85
N LYS A 11 5.11 -15.00 -12.62
CA LYS A 11 5.77 -15.68 -13.75
C LYS A 11 6.78 -16.75 -13.33
N ILE A 12 7.33 -16.63 -12.13
CA ILE A 12 8.39 -17.53 -11.62
C ILE A 12 7.81 -18.47 -10.57
N TYR A 13 6.88 -17.99 -9.75
CA TYR A 13 6.28 -18.70 -8.65
C TYR A 13 4.75 -18.71 -8.78
N THR A 14 4.09 -19.64 -8.11
CA THR A 14 2.62 -19.64 -8.03
C THR A 14 2.13 -18.51 -7.14
N LYS A 15 0.82 -18.19 -7.24
CA LYS A 15 0.19 -17.16 -6.39
C LYS A 15 0.32 -17.47 -4.90
N GLU A 16 0.28 -18.75 -4.52
CA GLU A 16 0.44 -19.22 -3.15
C GLU A 16 1.86 -18.96 -2.64
N LEU A 17 2.88 -19.28 -3.46
CA LEU A 17 4.27 -19.01 -3.13
C LEU A 17 4.57 -17.52 -3.04
N ARG A 18 4.02 -16.72 -3.96
CA ARG A 18 4.09 -15.26 -3.86
C ARG A 18 3.60 -14.76 -2.49
N GLN A 19 2.41 -15.22 -2.09
CA GLN A 19 1.82 -14.83 -0.80
C GLN A 19 2.74 -15.20 0.37
N THR A 20 3.31 -16.39 0.33
CA THR A 20 4.26 -16.88 1.35
C THR A 20 5.52 -16.00 1.40
N ILE A 21 6.12 -15.71 0.24
CA ILE A 21 7.33 -14.88 0.15
C ILE A 21 7.07 -13.47 0.71
N ILE A 22 5.97 -12.85 0.29
CA ILE A 22 5.65 -11.48 0.74
C ILE A 22 5.28 -11.44 2.22
N ASN A 23 4.62 -12.48 2.74
CA ASN A 23 4.28 -12.57 4.16
C ASN A 23 5.50 -12.83 5.04
N ALA A 24 6.53 -13.49 4.53
CA ALA A 24 7.79 -13.66 5.24
C ALA A 24 8.57 -12.34 5.41
N CYS A 25 8.22 -11.29 4.63
CA CYS A 25 8.82 -9.97 4.79
C CYS A 25 8.14 -9.22 5.94
N GLY A 26 8.78 -9.15 7.10
CA GLY A 26 8.27 -8.43 8.28
C GLY A 26 8.21 -6.91 8.12
N CYS A 27 8.98 -6.35 7.18
CA CYS A 27 8.96 -4.92 6.83
C CYS A 27 8.70 -4.76 5.33
N ASN A 28 7.72 -3.94 4.99
CA ASN A 28 7.36 -3.64 3.61
C ASN A 28 7.46 -2.14 3.36
N LEU A 29 8.25 -1.74 2.37
CA LEU A 29 8.32 -0.39 1.83
C LEU A 29 7.55 -0.39 0.51
N ILE A 30 6.45 0.35 0.45
CA ILE A 30 5.55 0.40 -0.70
C ILE A 30 5.73 1.77 -1.35
N PHE A 31 6.43 1.79 -2.47
CA PHE A 31 6.60 2.96 -3.31
C PHE A 31 5.47 3.07 -4.34
N SER A 32 5.52 4.12 -5.16
CA SER A 32 4.60 4.26 -6.29
C SER A 32 4.72 3.06 -7.23
N VAL A 33 3.58 2.53 -7.63
CA VAL A 33 3.47 1.46 -8.63
C VAL A 33 2.51 1.90 -9.73
N SER A 34 2.79 1.52 -10.96
CA SER A 34 1.94 1.88 -12.11
C SER A 34 0.83 0.86 -12.37
N ASP A 35 1.00 -0.37 -11.86
CA ASP A 35 0.05 -1.45 -12.06
C ASP A 35 -1.06 -1.43 -11.01
N PRO A 36 -2.36 -1.33 -11.43
CA PRO A 36 -3.49 -1.29 -10.50
C PRO A 36 -3.66 -2.56 -9.66
N GLU A 37 -3.33 -3.73 -10.21
CA GLU A 37 -3.45 -5.00 -9.47
C GLU A 37 -2.44 -5.06 -8.32
N THR A 38 -1.21 -4.61 -8.57
CA THR A 38 -0.16 -4.46 -7.57
C THR A 38 -0.56 -3.45 -6.49
N ALA A 39 -1.12 -2.30 -6.89
CA ALA A 39 -1.60 -1.28 -5.95
C ALA A 39 -2.72 -1.82 -5.06
N ASP A 40 -3.70 -2.53 -5.63
CA ASP A 40 -4.81 -3.12 -4.87
C ASP A 40 -4.33 -4.24 -3.93
N PHE A 41 -3.37 -5.07 -4.37
CA PHE A 41 -2.76 -6.09 -3.54
C PHE A 41 -2.12 -5.49 -2.28
N PHE A 42 -1.28 -4.46 -2.43
CA PHE A 42 -0.62 -3.82 -1.29
C PHE A 42 -1.58 -2.99 -0.45
N SER A 43 -2.58 -2.36 -1.04
CA SER A 43 -3.65 -1.69 -0.31
C SER A 43 -4.35 -2.65 0.67
N ARG A 44 -4.75 -3.83 0.22
CA ARG A 44 -5.33 -4.86 1.08
C ARG A 44 -4.35 -5.39 2.13
N LYS A 45 -3.08 -5.52 1.79
CA LYS A 45 -2.04 -5.97 2.73
C LYS A 45 -1.76 -4.94 3.84
N VAL A 46 -1.89 -3.66 3.54
CA VAL A 46 -1.77 -2.58 4.52
C VAL A 46 -2.84 -2.71 5.59
N GLY A 47 -4.06 -3.03 5.21
CA GLY A 47 -5.17 -3.29 6.12
C GLY A 47 -6.38 -2.41 5.87
N GLU A 48 -7.40 -2.64 6.69
CA GLU A 48 -8.68 -1.97 6.66
C GLU A 48 -8.97 -1.35 8.02
N THR A 49 -9.75 -0.30 8.05
CA THR A 49 -10.24 0.33 9.28
C THR A 49 -11.76 0.34 9.28
N GLU A 50 -12.31 0.30 10.48
CA GLU A 50 -13.74 0.39 10.70
C GLU A 50 -14.06 1.79 11.21
N PHE A 51 -15.07 2.42 10.63
CA PHE A 51 -15.65 3.63 11.18
C PHE A 51 -17.17 3.58 11.12
N PHE A 52 -17.79 4.38 11.97
CA PHE A 52 -19.24 4.48 12.07
C PHE A 52 -19.67 5.74 11.31
N GLU A 53 -20.45 5.56 10.27
CA GLU A 53 -21.09 6.63 9.53
C GLU A 53 -22.50 6.85 10.12
N ALA A 54 -22.80 8.08 10.51
CA ALA A 54 -24.15 8.46 10.95
C ALA A 54 -25.01 8.69 9.70
N ASP A 55 -25.98 7.82 9.47
CA ASP A 55 -26.95 7.96 8.39
C ASP A 55 -28.15 8.76 8.95
N GLU A 56 -28.23 10.04 8.63
CA GLU A 56 -29.36 10.89 8.95
C GLU A 56 -30.43 10.72 7.85
N THR A 57 -31.42 9.90 8.12
CA THR A 57 -32.58 9.80 7.23
C THR A 57 -33.69 10.74 7.74
N GLN A 58 -33.82 11.90 7.13
CA GLN A 58 -34.98 12.76 7.33
C GLN A 58 -36.16 12.21 6.52
N HIS A 59 -37.12 11.61 7.19
CA HIS A 59 -38.44 11.37 6.61
C HIS A 59 -39.29 12.64 6.75
N MET A 60 -39.33 13.46 5.70
CA MET A 60 -40.37 14.48 5.54
C MET A 60 -41.67 13.81 5.07
N GLY A 61 -42.51 13.41 6.01
CA GLY A 61 -43.88 13.00 5.73
C GLY A 61 -44.83 13.87 6.55
N PRO A 62 -46.05 14.23 6.04
CA PRO A 62 -47.05 14.93 6.82
C PRO A 62 -47.76 13.96 7.75
N SER A 63 -47.13 13.57 8.83
CA SER A 63 -47.74 12.78 9.88
C SER A 63 -47.69 13.54 11.21
N ILE A 64 -48.84 13.52 11.86
CA ILE A 64 -49.23 14.26 13.05
C ILE A 64 -48.39 13.91 14.33
N ASP A 65 -47.38 13.07 14.19
CA ASP A 65 -46.54 12.64 15.30
C ASP A 65 -45.08 13.00 15.00
N GLY A 66 -44.64 14.07 15.64
CA GLY A 66 -43.36 14.74 15.66
C GLY A 66 -42.18 14.15 14.90
N ASP A 67 -41.36 15.06 14.34
CA ASP A 67 -40.03 14.82 13.74
C ASP A 67 -39.21 13.79 14.55
N ARG A 68 -39.17 12.57 14.10
CA ARG A 68 -38.27 11.55 14.63
C ARG A 68 -37.04 11.51 13.75
N LEU A 69 -35.97 12.13 14.20
CA LEU A 69 -34.63 11.92 13.70
C LEU A 69 -34.20 10.49 14.04
N ASN A 70 -34.21 9.63 13.03
CA ASN A 70 -33.70 8.28 13.19
C ASN A 70 -32.21 8.29 12.81
N ILE A 71 -31.33 8.43 13.79
CA ILE A 71 -29.88 8.34 13.60
C ILE A 71 -29.53 6.85 13.68
N SER A 72 -29.29 6.23 12.53
CA SER A 72 -28.74 4.87 12.50
C SER A 72 -27.24 4.94 12.22
N GLN A 73 -26.45 4.33 13.09
CA GLN A 73 -25.01 4.17 12.87
C GLN A 73 -24.78 2.93 12.01
N LYS A 74 -24.26 3.13 10.79
CA LYS A 74 -23.80 2.03 9.94
C LYS A 74 -22.30 1.87 10.10
N LYS A 75 -21.89 0.65 10.41
CA LYS A 75 -20.49 0.25 10.41
C LYS A 75 -20.01 0.16 8.96
N LYS A 76 -18.98 0.91 8.62
CA LYS A 76 -18.36 0.91 7.31
C LYS A 76 -16.90 0.48 7.44
N ILE A 77 -16.47 -0.41 6.55
CA ILE A 77 -15.08 -0.86 6.48
C ILE A 77 -14.45 -0.18 5.28
N GLU A 78 -13.36 0.51 5.50
CA GLU A 78 -12.58 1.14 4.42
C GLU A 78 -11.11 0.73 4.48
N LYS A 79 -10.47 0.76 3.32
CA LYS A 79 -9.03 0.52 3.23
C LYS A 79 -8.27 1.66 3.89
N LEU A 80 -7.28 1.35 4.74
CA LEU A 80 -6.41 2.35 5.38
C LEU A 80 -5.64 3.18 4.36
N VAL A 81 -5.29 2.58 3.23
CA VAL A 81 -4.62 3.24 2.11
C VAL A 81 -5.30 2.79 0.83
N MET A 82 -5.83 3.74 0.07
CA MET A 82 -6.48 3.43 -1.21
C MET A 82 -5.44 3.08 -2.27
N PRO A 83 -5.77 2.17 -3.22
CA PRO A 83 -4.85 1.85 -4.33
C PRO A 83 -4.38 3.09 -5.10
N VAL A 84 -5.27 4.05 -5.31
CA VAL A 84 -4.95 5.31 -6.01
C VAL A 84 -3.92 6.16 -5.26
N GLU A 85 -3.89 6.11 -3.93
CA GLU A 85 -2.89 6.82 -3.13
C GLU A 85 -1.51 6.21 -3.32
N ILE A 86 -1.42 4.87 -3.43
CA ILE A 86 -0.17 4.18 -3.72
C ILE A 86 0.34 4.57 -5.12
N MET A 87 -0.56 4.59 -6.12
CA MET A 87 -0.20 4.94 -7.50
C MET A 87 0.26 6.39 -7.64
N ASN A 88 -0.24 7.29 -6.79
CA ASN A 88 0.06 8.73 -6.84
C ASN A 88 1.18 9.18 -5.87
N LEU A 89 1.92 8.25 -5.27
CA LEU A 89 3.09 8.60 -4.45
C LEU A 89 4.13 9.32 -5.31
N LYS A 90 4.72 10.36 -4.74
CA LYS A 90 5.80 11.11 -5.36
C LYS A 90 7.14 10.38 -5.19
N ASP A 91 8.14 10.84 -5.93
CA ASP A 91 9.49 10.30 -5.83
C ASP A 91 9.99 10.29 -4.38
N LEU A 92 10.50 9.13 -3.97
CA LEU A 92 10.99 8.85 -2.61
C LEU A 92 9.91 8.85 -1.52
N GLU A 93 8.64 9.07 -1.84
CA GLU A 93 7.54 8.81 -0.90
C GLU A 93 7.21 7.33 -0.87
N CYS A 94 6.96 6.82 0.31
CA CYS A 94 6.55 5.43 0.50
C CYS A 94 5.64 5.26 1.71
N PHE A 95 4.84 4.21 1.68
CA PHE A 95 4.20 3.66 2.86
C PHE A 95 5.11 2.60 3.48
N VAL A 96 5.30 2.69 4.79
CA VAL A 96 6.08 1.73 5.57
C VAL A 96 5.11 0.91 6.41
N LYS A 97 5.10 -0.40 6.22
CA LYS A 97 4.37 -1.36 7.05
C LYS A 97 5.36 -2.29 7.72
N ILE A 98 5.43 -2.22 9.04
CA ILE A 98 6.16 -3.15 9.89
C ILE A 98 5.15 -4.00 10.64
N ALA A 99 5.43 -5.28 10.85
CA ALA A 99 4.45 -6.29 11.29
C ALA A 99 3.48 -5.80 12.37
N ASP A 100 3.99 -5.29 13.48
CA ASP A 100 3.20 -4.91 14.67
C ASP A 100 2.95 -3.40 14.80
N PHE A 101 3.38 -2.61 13.81
CA PHE A 101 3.25 -1.16 13.83
C PHE A 101 2.20 -0.66 12.84
N HIS A 102 1.65 0.52 13.16
CA HIS A 102 0.76 1.21 12.23
C HIS A 102 1.49 1.59 10.94
N VAL A 103 0.74 1.59 9.84
CA VAL A 103 1.27 2.06 8.56
C VAL A 103 1.58 3.55 8.65
N THR A 104 2.74 3.91 8.14
CA THR A 104 3.20 5.30 8.14
C THR A 104 3.59 5.71 6.72
N LYS A 105 3.10 6.87 6.28
CA LYS A 105 3.60 7.51 5.05
C LYS A 105 4.84 8.32 5.38
N THR A 106 5.91 8.13 4.63
CA THR A 106 7.16 8.87 4.82
C THR A 106 7.81 9.23 3.49
N LYS A 107 8.75 10.16 3.54
CA LYS A 107 9.59 10.51 2.41
C LYS A 107 11.04 10.21 2.75
N LEU A 108 11.68 9.37 1.95
CA LEU A 108 13.09 9.05 2.10
C LEU A 108 13.95 10.22 1.66
N LYS A 109 15.04 10.45 2.37
CA LYS A 109 16.05 11.43 1.97
C LYS A 109 17.12 10.73 1.15
N TYR A 110 17.30 11.16 -0.09
CA TYR A 110 18.43 10.71 -0.89
C TYR A 110 19.72 11.31 -0.30
N LYS A 111 20.71 10.46 -0.08
CA LYS A 111 22.06 10.87 0.30
C LYS A 111 23.03 10.27 -0.70
N GLY A 112 23.60 11.11 -1.53
CA GLY A 112 24.71 10.72 -2.39
C GLY A 112 25.98 10.52 -1.56
N TYR A 113 26.67 9.44 -1.83
CA TYR A 113 28.01 9.20 -1.30
C TYR A 113 28.99 9.30 -2.47
N ALA A 114 30.19 9.85 -2.21
CA ALA A 114 31.25 9.82 -3.18
C ALA A 114 31.67 8.37 -3.45
N ASP A 115 31.98 8.08 -4.70
CA ASP A 115 32.52 6.77 -5.06
C ASP A 115 33.86 6.57 -4.34
N ILE A 116 33.93 5.49 -3.58
CA ILE A 116 35.12 5.13 -2.82
C ILE A 116 36.09 4.31 -3.69
N THR A 117 35.53 3.60 -4.67
CA THR A 117 36.28 2.75 -5.58
C THR A 117 35.73 2.90 -7.01
N GLU A 118 36.53 2.53 -8.01
CA GLU A 118 36.07 2.43 -9.38
C GLU A 118 34.92 1.42 -9.48
N SER A 119 33.94 1.72 -10.34
CA SER A 119 32.72 0.89 -10.51
C SER A 119 33.06 -0.53 -10.99
N PHE A 120 34.15 -0.69 -11.71
CA PHE A 120 34.68 -1.98 -12.13
C PHE A 120 36.20 -1.86 -12.42
N VAL A 121 36.89 -2.95 -12.23
CA VAL A 121 38.30 -3.08 -12.61
C VAL A 121 38.39 -4.17 -13.69
N ILE A 122 38.94 -3.82 -14.84
CA ILE A 122 39.15 -4.80 -15.92
C ILE A 122 40.20 -5.81 -15.43
N ARG A 123 39.85 -7.08 -15.46
CA ARG A 123 40.79 -8.15 -15.11
C ARG A 123 41.80 -8.32 -16.22
N ASP A 124 43.08 -8.09 -15.94
CA ASP A 124 44.17 -8.35 -16.87
C ASP A 124 44.14 -9.82 -17.33
N GLY A 125 44.12 -10.03 -18.65
CA GLY A 125 44.17 -11.36 -19.25
C GLY A 125 42.85 -11.92 -19.81
N LEU A 126 41.74 -11.17 -19.83
CA LEU A 126 40.57 -11.50 -20.66
C LEU A 126 40.80 -10.93 -22.07
N ILE A 127 41.48 -11.70 -22.90
CA ILE A 127 41.46 -11.53 -24.37
C ILE A 127 40.18 -12.21 -24.84
N LEU A 128 39.25 -11.42 -25.40
CA LEU A 128 38.08 -11.92 -26.13
C LEU A 128 38.49 -12.44 -27.48
#